data_b0a8605d13a27be3b3c5e72009a06a5f
#
_entry.id   b0a8605d13a27be3b3c5e72009a06a5f
#
_cell.length_a   1.000
_cell.length_b   1.000
_cell.length_c   1.000
_cell.angle_alpha   90.00
_cell.angle_beta   90.00
_cell.angle_gamma   90.00
#
_symmetry.space_group_name_H-M   'P 1'
#
loop_
_entity.id
_entity.type
_entity.pdbx_description
1 polymer ?
#
loop_
_entity_poly.entity_id
_entity_poly.type
_entity_poly.pdbx_seq_one_letter_code
_entity_poly.pdbx_strand_id
1 'polypeptide(L)'
;PFIPRTLIVQSFGLGQWLKLQLAQRHGIATNVDCVLPATFLWRLYQSLIPDTRQLAESPFDAERLTWRGMRLIDANPSLSGTITDYLAGSGDRDLRLFQLSQEIALLFDEYLMYRPQWMLDWKDGPSEEQGHASWQAELWRLIMEDLPDYRHLHRAALHGQVLQHLETDTTELPWQQLSVFGLSTMPPLQ
;
A
#
# COMPACT_ATOMS: atom_id res chain seq x y z
N PRO A 1 -7.95 -7.82 -31.77
CA PRO A 1 -9.32 -7.96 -31.23
C PRO A 1 -9.37 -8.61 -29.86
N PHE A 2 -8.27 -9.31 -29.41
CA PHE A 2 -8.26 -10.10 -28.18
C PHE A 2 -7.40 -9.47 -27.05
N ILE A 3 -6.88 -8.26 -27.24
CA ILE A 3 -6.11 -7.56 -26.21
C ILE A 3 -7.10 -6.97 -25.18
N PRO A 4 -6.99 -7.29 -23.89
CA PRO A 4 -7.85 -6.76 -22.87
C PRO A 4 -7.70 -5.23 -22.78
N ARG A 5 -8.85 -4.54 -22.65
CA ARG A 5 -8.85 -3.12 -22.28
C ARG A 5 -8.91 -3.02 -20.78
N THR A 6 -7.90 -2.42 -20.16
CA THR A 6 -7.87 -2.21 -18.73
C THR A 6 -8.56 -0.89 -18.37
N LEU A 7 -9.57 -0.98 -17.50
CA LEU A 7 -10.30 0.15 -16.95
C LEU A 7 -10.01 0.26 -15.46
N ILE A 8 -9.38 1.34 -15.05
CA ILE A 8 -9.21 1.66 -13.62
C ILE A 8 -10.51 2.30 -13.14
N VAL A 9 -11.13 1.71 -12.12
CA VAL A 9 -12.43 2.12 -11.58
C VAL A 9 -12.36 2.28 -10.07
N GLN A 10 -13.17 3.19 -9.51
CA GLN A 10 -13.18 3.47 -8.08
C GLN A 10 -13.73 2.31 -7.23
N SER A 11 -14.62 1.48 -7.78
CA SER A 11 -15.23 0.36 -7.08
C SER A 11 -15.57 -0.80 -8.01
N PHE A 12 -15.67 -2.01 -7.44
CA PHE A 12 -16.12 -3.18 -8.20
C PHE A 12 -17.53 -3.02 -8.75
N GLY A 13 -18.45 -2.37 -7.99
CA GLY A 13 -19.82 -2.08 -8.43
C GLY A 13 -19.83 -1.21 -9.69
N LEU A 14 -18.99 -0.16 -9.73
CA LEU A 14 -18.84 0.69 -10.90
C LEU A 14 -18.29 -0.09 -12.10
N GLY A 15 -17.32 -0.97 -11.88
CA GLY A 15 -16.78 -1.84 -12.92
C GLY A 15 -17.83 -2.77 -13.51
N GLN A 16 -18.68 -3.38 -12.69
CA GLN A 16 -19.78 -4.24 -13.14
C GLN A 16 -20.83 -3.44 -13.92
N TRP A 17 -21.22 -2.28 -13.41
CA TRP A 17 -22.14 -1.38 -14.10
C TRP A 17 -21.63 -0.99 -15.49
N LEU A 18 -20.34 -0.61 -15.59
CA LEU A 18 -19.70 -0.27 -16.87
C LEU A 18 -19.74 -1.45 -17.86
N LYS A 19 -19.39 -2.66 -17.41
CA LYS A 19 -19.46 -3.86 -18.26
C LYS A 19 -20.88 -4.09 -18.80
N LEU A 20 -21.90 -3.91 -17.95
CA LEU A 20 -23.30 -4.03 -18.36
C LEU A 20 -23.69 -2.95 -19.38
N GLN A 21 -23.32 -1.69 -19.17
CA GLN A 21 -23.59 -0.60 -20.11
C GLN A 21 -22.91 -0.82 -21.47
N LEU A 22 -21.65 -1.28 -21.45
CA LEU A 22 -20.92 -1.61 -22.67
C LEU A 22 -21.58 -2.78 -23.42
N ALA A 23 -21.99 -3.82 -22.69
CA ALA A 23 -22.69 -4.97 -23.28
C ALA A 23 -24.04 -4.57 -23.89
N GLN A 24 -24.82 -3.73 -23.21
CA GLN A 24 -26.09 -3.21 -23.73
C GLN A 24 -25.91 -2.38 -25.01
N ARG A 25 -24.86 -1.55 -25.06
CA ARG A 25 -24.60 -0.68 -26.21
C ARG A 25 -23.96 -1.38 -27.40
N HIS A 26 -23.12 -2.38 -27.17
CA HIS A 26 -22.30 -3.05 -28.20
C HIS A 26 -22.67 -4.52 -28.41
N GLY A 27 -23.68 -5.03 -27.71
CA GLY A 27 -24.09 -6.43 -27.72
C GLY A 27 -23.22 -7.35 -26.84
N ILE A 28 -21.95 -7.05 -26.68
CA ILE A 28 -21.00 -7.86 -25.90
C ILE A 28 -19.91 -6.99 -25.26
N ALA A 29 -19.47 -7.33 -24.05
CA ALA A 29 -18.34 -6.71 -23.35
C ALA A 29 -17.49 -7.78 -22.66
N THR A 30 -16.78 -8.60 -23.43
CA THR A 30 -16.01 -9.75 -22.89
C THR A 30 -14.56 -9.40 -22.57
N ASN A 31 -13.96 -8.43 -23.23
CA ASN A 31 -12.52 -8.17 -23.13
C ASN A 31 -12.20 -6.87 -22.37
N VAL A 32 -12.90 -6.68 -21.25
CA VAL A 32 -12.77 -5.51 -20.37
C VAL A 32 -12.34 -5.98 -18.99
N ASP A 33 -11.12 -5.62 -18.59
CA ASP A 33 -10.58 -5.87 -17.25
C ASP A 33 -10.76 -4.61 -16.39
N CYS A 34 -11.70 -4.65 -15.45
CA CYS A 34 -11.94 -3.56 -14.50
C CYS A 34 -11.13 -3.82 -13.24
N VAL A 35 -10.23 -2.92 -12.91
CA VAL A 35 -9.31 -3.02 -11.76
C VAL A 35 -9.43 -1.81 -10.85
N LEU A 36 -9.19 -2.00 -9.55
CA LEU A 36 -9.05 -0.91 -8.60
C LEU A 36 -7.66 -0.26 -8.72
N PRO A 37 -7.50 1.03 -8.35
CA PRO A 37 -6.22 1.73 -8.45
C PRO A 37 -5.07 0.99 -7.74
N ALA A 38 -5.27 0.51 -6.51
CA ALA A 38 -4.25 -0.23 -5.76
C ALA A 38 -3.84 -1.53 -6.47
N THR A 39 -4.80 -2.28 -7.01
CA THR A 39 -4.53 -3.51 -7.77
C THR A 39 -3.78 -3.21 -9.07
N PHE A 40 -4.14 -2.13 -9.75
CA PHE A 40 -3.43 -1.70 -10.96
C PHE A 40 -1.97 -1.33 -10.65
N LEU A 41 -1.74 -0.54 -9.60
CA LEU A 41 -0.39 -0.17 -9.17
C LEU A 41 0.45 -1.40 -8.81
N TRP A 42 -0.11 -2.37 -8.09
CA TRP A 42 0.61 -3.59 -7.78
C TRP A 42 1.01 -4.37 -9.04
N ARG A 43 0.10 -4.49 -10.02
CA ARG A 43 0.41 -5.08 -11.34
C ARG A 43 1.49 -4.30 -12.10
N LEU A 44 1.49 -2.96 -12.00
CA LEU A 44 2.51 -2.11 -12.59
C LEU A 44 3.88 -2.37 -11.95
N TYR A 45 3.94 -2.44 -10.62
CA TYR A 45 5.16 -2.80 -9.91
C TYR A 45 5.68 -4.18 -10.34
N GLN A 46 4.81 -5.19 -10.38
CA GLN A 46 5.17 -6.54 -10.84
C GLN A 46 5.69 -6.59 -12.28
N SER A 47 5.21 -5.70 -13.14
CA SER A 47 5.66 -5.64 -14.54
C SER A 47 7.05 -5.03 -14.69
N LEU A 48 7.40 -4.04 -13.88
CA LEU A 48 8.62 -3.24 -13.99
C LEU A 48 9.71 -3.68 -13.01
N ILE A 49 9.34 -4.14 -11.81
CA ILE A 49 10.28 -4.44 -10.73
C ILE A 49 10.37 -5.96 -10.51
N PRO A 50 11.50 -6.61 -10.88
CA PRO A 50 11.64 -8.07 -10.82
C PRO A 50 11.36 -8.67 -9.44
N ASP A 51 11.78 -8.01 -8.35
CA ASP A 51 11.66 -8.51 -6.98
C ASP A 51 10.21 -8.61 -6.51
N THR A 52 9.29 -7.93 -7.16
CA THR A 52 7.85 -8.01 -6.84
C THR A 52 7.12 -9.16 -7.54
N ARG A 53 7.70 -9.74 -8.59
CA ARG A 53 7.01 -10.71 -9.48
C ARG A 53 6.57 -12.00 -8.79
N GLN A 54 7.30 -12.42 -7.76
CA GLN A 54 7.00 -13.65 -7.02
C GLN A 54 6.05 -13.41 -5.83
N LEU A 55 5.73 -12.15 -5.54
CA LEU A 55 4.88 -11.78 -4.42
C LEU A 55 3.44 -11.65 -4.91
N ALA A 56 2.51 -12.40 -4.33
CA ALA A 56 1.08 -12.25 -4.62
C ALA A 56 0.56 -10.89 -4.17
N GLU A 57 1.05 -10.42 -3.02
CA GLU A 57 0.66 -9.17 -2.35
C GLU A 57 1.88 -8.49 -1.73
N SER A 58 1.76 -7.21 -1.41
CA SER A 58 2.81 -6.45 -0.74
C SER A 58 3.10 -7.02 0.66
N PRO A 59 4.37 -7.15 1.06
CA PRO A 59 4.73 -7.44 2.46
C PRO A 59 4.29 -6.33 3.44
N PHE A 60 3.96 -5.15 2.93
CA PHE A 60 3.55 -3.95 3.65
C PHE A 60 2.05 -3.66 3.56
N ASP A 61 1.22 -4.62 3.14
CA ASP A 61 -0.23 -4.47 3.20
C ASP A 61 -0.71 -4.34 4.64
N ALA A 62 -1.76 -3.55 4.87
CA ALA A 62 -2.25 -3.23 6.22
C ALA A 62 -2.56 -4.48 7.05
N GLU A 63 -3.10 -5.55 6.45
CA GLU A 63 -3.35 -6.80 7.16
C GLU A 63 -2.05 -7.44 7.70
N ARG A 64 -1.01 -7.50 6.87
CA ARG A 64 0.31 -8.06 7.25
C ARG A 64 1.00 -7.18 8.28
N LEU A 65 0.91 -5.85 8.11
CA LEU A 65 1.45 -4.89 9.06
C LEU A 65 0.73 -4.96 10.42
N THR A 66 -0.57 -5.26 10.46
CA THR A 66 -1.33 -5.45 11.71
C THR A 66 -0.70 -6.56 12.57
N TRP A 67 -0.53 -7.75 12.02
CA TRP A 67 0.05 -8.89 12.75
C TRP A 67 1.51 -8.65 13.14
N ARG A 68 2.26 -8.02 12.27
CA ARG A 68 3.67 -7.67 12.53
C ARG A 68 3.79 -6.61 13.60
N GLY A 69 2.98 -5.55 13.51
CA GLY A 69 2.89 -4.49 14.51
C GLY A 69 2.51 -5.04 15.88
N MET A 70 1.51 -5.91 15.95
CA MET A 70 1.09 -6.58 17.19
C MET A 70 2.27 -7.29 17.86
N ARG A 71 3.03 -8.09 17.13
CA ARG A 71 4.20 -8.80 17.65
C ARG A 71 5.33 -7.85 18.08
N LEU A 72 5.61 -6.82 17.28
CA LEU A 72 6.70 -5.87 17.56
C LEU A 72 6.38 -4.96 18.73
N ILE A 73 5.14 -4.48 18.87
CA ILE A 73 4.69 -3.66 20.01
C ILE A 73 4.75 -4.49 21.30
N ASP A 74 4.29 -5.74 21.26
CA ASP A 74 4.32 -6.64 22.42
C ASP A 74 5.77 -6.94 22.88
N ALA A 75 6.67 -7.13 21.93
CA ALA A 75 8.09 -7.38 22.20
C ALA A 75 8.87 -6.14 22.68
N ASN A 76 8.34 -4.92 22.47
CA ASN A 76 9.03 -3.66 22.75
C ASN A 76 8.17 -2.72 23.63
N PRO A 77 7.92 -3.05 24.90
CA PRO A 77 7.07 -2.25 25.78
C PRO A 77 7.63 -0.84 26.06
N SER A 78 8.93 -0.62 25.82
CA SER A 78 9.58 0.70 25.96
C SER A 78 9.35 1.62 24.75
N LEU A 79 8.69 1.16 23.69
CA LEU A 79 8.46 1.92 22.46
C LEU A 79 7.73 3.24 22.73
N SER A 80 6.70 3.23 23.59
CA SER A 80 5.97 4.42 24.01
C SER A 80 5.26 4.19 25.34
N GLY A 81 5.44 5.12 26.29
CA GLY A 81 4.68 5.12 27.55
C GLY A 81 3.16 5.18 27.32
N THR A 82 2.73 5.98 26.35
CA THR A 82 1.29 6.09 25.98
C THR A 82 0.70 4.76 25.50
N ILE A 83 1.46 3.98 24.72
CA ILE A 83 1.05 2.64 24.29
C ILE A 83 0.96 1.70 25.48
N THR A 84 1.96 1.73 26.34
CA THR A 84 2.01 0.91 27.57
C THR A 84 0.81 1.21 28.47
N ASP A 85 0.54 2.48 28.74
CA ASP A 85 -0.60 2.92 29.54
C ASP A 85 -1.96 2.51 28.92
N TYR A 86 -2.09 2.64 27.60
CA TYR A 86 -3.28 2.18 26.86
C TYR A 86 -3.47 0.67 27.01
N LEU A 87 -2.43 -0.12 26.89
CA LEU A 87 -2.50 -1.58 27.02
C LEU A 87 -2.74 -2.05 28.45
N ALA A 88 -2.29 -1.29 29.47
CA ALA A 88 -2.53 -1.56 30.87
C ALA A 88 -3.95 -1.25 31.36
N GLY A 89 -4.76 -0.53 30.57
CA GLY A 89 -6.14 -0.19 30.93
C GLY A 89 -7.06 -1.42 31.12
N SER A 90 -8.34 -1.18 31.45
CA SER A 90 -9.34 -2.24 31.71
C SER A 90 -9.77 -3.00 30.47
N GLY A 91 -10.00 -4.31 30.56
CA GLY A 91 -10.47 -5.19 29.46
C GLY A 91 -9.39 -6.13 28.94
N ASP A 92 -9.67 -6.79 27.82
CA ASP A 92 -8.77 -7.74 27.18
C ASP A 92 -7.58 -7.00 26.53
N ARG A 93 -6.37 -7.28 27.05
CA ARG A 93 -5.13 -6.68 26.57
C ARG A 93 -4.83 -7.07 25.11
N ASP A 94 -5.06 -8.33 24.77
CA ASP A 94 -4.72 -8.83 23.42
C ASP A 94 -5.67 -8.24 22.38
N LEU A 95 -6.94 -8.08 22.69
CA LEU A 95 -7.89 -7.39 21.83
C LEU A 95 -7.49 -5.92 21.63
N ARG A 96 -7.06 -5.22 22.67
CA ARG A 96 -6.59 -3.84 22.56
C ARG A 96 -5.31 -3.74 21.74
N LEU A 97 -4.38 -4.65 21.96
CA LEU A 97 -3.14 -4.71 21.19
C LEU A 97 -3.42 -4.95 19.69
N PHE A 98 -4.36 -5.86 19.38
CA PHE A 98 -4.80 -6.10 18.01
C PHE A 98 -5.43 -4.85 17.37
N GLN A 99 -6.40 -4.23 18.07
CA GLN A 99 -7.07 -3.02 17.56
C GLN A 99 -6.08 -1.87 17.36
N LEU A 100 -5.18 -1.61 18.30
CA LEU A 100 -4.14 -0.62 18.17
C LEU A 100 -3.23 -0.91 16.96
N SER A 101 -2.82 -2.15 16.80
CA SER A 101 -1.95 -2.56 15.68
C SER A 101 -2.63 -2.40 14.34
N GLN A 102 -3.95 -2.64 14.28
CA GLN A 102 -4.76 -2.43 13.08
C GLN A 102 -4.83 -0.94 12.71
N GLU A 103 -5.11 -0.07 13.68
CA GLU A 103 -5.15 1.38 13.45
C GLU A 103 -3.78 1.92 13.02
N ILE A 104 -2.69 1.45 13.62
CA ILE A 104 -1.33 1.83 13.24
C ILE A 104 -1.00 1.34 11.81
N ALA A 105 -1.40 0.12 11.46
CA ALA A 105 -1.18 -0.42 10.13
C ALA A 105 -1.90 0.39 9.04
N LEU A 106 -3.16 0.79 9.30
CA LEU A 106 -3.92 1.68 8.42
C LEU A 106 -3.26 3.05 8.31
N LEU A 107 -2.81 3.61 9.43
CA LEU A 107 -2.08 4.89 9.44
C LEU A 107 -0.78 4.83 8.64
N PHE A 108 -0.04 3.73 8.73
CA PHE A 108 1.18 3.55 7.93
C PHE A 108 0.88 3.37 6.44
N ASP A 109 -0.23 2.70 6.08
CA ASP A 109 -0.67 2.64 4.68
C ASP A 109 -1.03 4.03 4.13
N GLU A 110 -1.69 4.87 4.94
CA GLU A 110 -1.94 6.28 4.61
C GLU A 110 -0.64 7.08 4.47
N TYR A 111 0.33 6.91 5.38
CA TYR A 111 1.62 7.59 5.28
C TYR A 111 2.40 7.16 4.04
N LEU A 112 2.41 5.88 3.70
CA LEU A 112 3.02 5.38 2.46
C LEU A 112 2.40 6.01 1.21
N MET A 113 1.14 6.45 1.31
CA MET A 113 0.40 7.05 0.19
C MET A 113 0.50 8.59 0.17
N TYR A 114 0.34 9.25 1.33
CA TYR A 114 0.23 10.72 1.40
C TYR A 114 1.47 11.40 1.96
N ARG A 115 2.35 10.67 2.65
CA ARG A 115 3.58 11.17 3.29
C ARG A 115 4.79 10.28 3.00
N PRO A 116 5.02 9.91 1.71
CA PRO A 116 6.06 8.94 1.35
C PRO A 116 7.44 9.34 1.86
N GLN A 117 7.74 10.65 1.87
CA GLN A 117 9.02 11.16 2.33
C GLN A 117 9.28 10.83 3.81
N TRP A 118 8.26 10.93 4.66
CA TRP A 118 8.41 10.54 6.08
C TRP A 118 8.84 9.09 6.22
N MET A 119 8.18 8.19 5.47
CA MET A 119 8.46 6.75 5.53
C MET A 119 9.86 6.42 4.98
N LEU A 120 10.37 7.21 4.04
CA LEU A 120 11.73 7.09 3.52
C LEU A 120 12.76 7.62 4.53
N ASP A 121 12.49 8.76 5.16
CA ASP A 121 13.40 9.40 6.12
C ASP A 121 13.48 8.61 7.43
N TRP A 122 12.39 8.00 7.89
CA TRP A 122 12.33 7.23 9.13
C TRP A 122 13.20 5.97 9.15
N LYS A 123 13.66 5.51 8.01
CA LYS A 123 14.60 4.38 7.96
C LYS A 123 15.96 4.74 8.59
N ASP A 124 16.33 6.05 8.59
CA ASP A 124 17.60 6.55 9.11
C ASP A 124 17.48 7.10 10.56
N GLY A 125 16.28 7.01 11.15
CA GLY A 125 15.96 7.43 12.51
C GLY A 125 14.98 8.60 12.59
N PRO A 126 14.41 8.90 13.78
CA PRO A 126 13.46 10.00 13.94
C PRO A 126 14.17 11.34 13.73
N SER A 127 13.61 12.22 12.90
CA SER A 127 14.07 13.59 12.82
C SER A 127 13.62 14.38 14.06
N GLU A 128 14.45 15.28 14.58
CA GLU A 128 14.15 16.10 15.77
C GLU A 128 12.88 16.95 15.60
N GLU A 129 12.47 17.25 14.38
CA GLU A 129 11.28 18.04 14.05
C GLU A 129 9.93 17.28 14.25
N GLN A 130 9.97 15.96 14.44
CA GLN A 130 8.74 15.12 14.44
C GLN A 130 8.24 14.74 15.85
N GLY A 131 8.73 15.33 16.92
CA GLY A 131 8.30 15.24 18.31
C GLY A 131 7.44 14.05 18.73
N HIS A 132 6.11 14.15 18.52
CA HIS A 132 5.15 13.10 18.90
C HIS A 132 5.17 11.86 17.99
N ALA A 133 5.80 11.91 16.83
CA ALA A 133 5.90 10.79 15.90
C ALA A 133 7.14 9.90 16.13
N SER A 134 7.94 10.18 17.15
CA SER A 134 9.21 9.45 17.43
C SER A 134 8.99 7.93 17.59
N TRP A 135 7.94 7.49 18.30
CA TRP A 135 7.64 6.08 18.47
C TRP A 135 7.12 5.43 17.18
N GLN A 136 6.44 6.20 16.32
CA GLN A 136 5.98 5.69 15.02
C GLN A 136 7.17 5.44 14.09
N ALA A 137 8.11 6.36 14.06
CA ALA A 137 9.36 6.19 13.32
C ALA A 137 10.18 5.00 13.85
N GLU A 138 10.24 4.82 15.17
CA GLU A 138 10.90 3.67 15.78
C GLU A 138 10.20 2.36 15.43
N LEU A 139 8.86 2.30 15.51
CA LEU A 139 8.09 1.12 15.10
C LEU A 139 8.29 0.81 13.61
N TRP A 140 8.31 1.84 12.76
CA TRP A 140 8.58 1.66 11.33
C TRP A 140 9.98 1.09 11.10
N ARG A 141 11.01 1.58 11.83
CA ARG A 141 12.36 1.05 11.78
C ARG A 141 12.41 -0.43 12.18
N LEU A 142 11.72 -0.80 13.26
CA LEU A 142 11.60 -2.20 13.71
C LEU A 142 10.92 -3.08 12.63
N ILE A 143 9.90 -2.57 11.95
CA ILE A 143 9.25 -3.27 10.83
C ILE A 143 10.26 -3.48 9.68
N MET A 144 11.07 -2.47 9.37
CA MET A 144 12.09 -2.57 8.33
C MET A 144 13.20 -3.57 8.71
N GLU A 145 13.58 -3.65 9.98
CA GLU A 145 14.55 -4.63 10.47
C GLU A 145 14.01 -6.06 10.42
N ASP A 146 12.73 -6.23 10.66
CA ASP A 146 12.04 -7.52 10.60
C ASP A 146 11.81 -8.01 9.15
N LEU A 147 11.95 -7.12 8.17
CA LEU A 147 11.78 -7.39 6.73
C LEU A 147 13.05 -7.05 5.92
N PRO A 148 14.24 -7.61 6.25
CA PRO A 148 15.51 -7.17 5.65
C PRO A 148 15.51 -7.32 4.12
N ASP A 149 14.94 -8.41 3.60
CA ASP A 149 14.92 -8.71 2.16
C ASP A 149 13.86 -7.89 1.39
N TYR A 150 12.90 -7.28 2.09
CA TYR A 150 11.76 -6.57 1.51
C TYR A 150 11.76 -5.07 1.76
N ARG A 151 12.79 -4.51 2.42
CA ARG A 151 12.86 -3.08 2.80
C ARG A 151 12.61 -2.11 1.65
N HIS A 152 12.98 -2.48 0.44
CA HIS A 152 12.84 -1.68 -0.77
C HIS A 152 11.50 -1.89 -1.51
N LEU A 153 10.59 -2.74 -0.96
CA LEU A 153 9.34 -3.11 -1.61
C LEU A 153 8.10 -2.44 -0.98
N HIS A 154 8.28 -1.48 -0.07
CA HIS A 154 7.15 -0.67 0.37
C HIS A 154 6.75 0.34 -0.70
N ARG A 155 5.48 0.73 -0.72
CA ARG A 155 4.87 1.55 -1.78
C ARG A 155 5.67 2.80 -2.14
N ALA A 156 6.16 3.56 -1.13
CA ALA A 156 6.93 4.78 -1.39
C ALA A 156 8.25 4.50 -2.14
N ALA A 157 8.96 3.41 -1.84
CA ALA A 157 10.18 3.03 -2.54
C ALA A 157 9.88 2.50 -3.96
N LEU A 158 8.85 1.64 -4.10
CA LEU A 158 8.43 1.09 -5.40
C LEU A 158 8.00 2.21 -6.35
N HIS A 159 7.29 3.21 -5.86
CA HIS A 159 6.86 4.34 -6.69
C HIS A 159 8.05 5.10 -7.25
N GLY A 160 9.05 5.41 -6.43
CA GLY A 160 10.29 6.05 -6.89
C GLY A 160 11.02 5.23 -7.96
N GLN A 161 11.12 3.91 -7.79
CA GLN A 161 11.72 3.02 -8.78
C GLN A 161 10.95 3.02 -10.10
N VAL A 162 9.61 2.99 -10.05
CA VAL A 162 8.77 3.04 -11.26
C VAL A 162 8.94 4.36 -12.00
N LEU A 163 8.91 5.50 -11.30
CA LEU A 163 9.14 6.80 -11.93
C LEU A 163 10.50 6.84 -12.63
N GLN A 164 11.55 6.36 -11.98
CA GLN A 164 12.88 6.28 -12.57
C GLN A 164 12.91 5.38 -13.82
N HIS A 165 12.23 4.23 -13.80
CA HIS A 165 12.10 3.37 -14.99
C HIS A 165 11.37 4.06 -16.13
N LEU A 166 10.27 4.75 -15.85
CA LEU A 166 9.49 5.44 -16.89
C LEU A 166 10.22 6.64 -17.50
N GLU A 167 11.15 7.27 -16.75
CA GLU A 167 11.96 8.38 -17.24
C GLU A 167 13.17 7.91 -18.09
N THR A 168 13.72 6.74 -17.77
CA THR A 168 15.00 6.29 -18.35
C THR A 168 14.84 5.24 -19.46
N ASP A 169 13.79 4.44 -19.41
CA ASP A 169 13.58 3.32 -20.30
C ASP A 169 12.31 3.48 -21.16
N THR A 170 12.44 3.17 -22.46
CA THR A 170 11.31 2.91 -23.36
C THR A 170 10.72 1.52 -23.13
N THR A 171 10.56 1.11 -21.87
CA THR A 171 10.02 -0.22 -21.54
C THR A 171 8.57 -0.33 -22.02
N GLU A 172 8.30 -1.31 -22.88
CA GLU A 172 6.93 -1.59 -23.30
C GLU A 172 6.10 -2.06 -22.11
N LEU A 173 5.12 -1.25 -21.74
CA LEU A 173 4.16 -1.63 -20.71
C LEU A 173 3.20 -2.71 -21.24
N PRO A 174 2.76 -3.67 -20.39
CA PRO A 174 1.89 -4.76 -20.83
C PRO A 174 0.48 -4.30 -21.23
N TRP A 175 0.15 -3.02 -21.03
CA TRP A 175 -1.15 -2.44 -21.37
C TRP A 175 -1.05 -1.54 -22.60
N GLN A 176 -1.65 -1.97 -23.71
CA GLN A 176 -1.75 -1.13 -24.93
C GLN A 176 -2.81 -0.04 -24.79
N GLN A 177 -3.84 -0.28 -23.99
CA GLN A 177 -4.92 0.68 -23.74
C GLN A 177 -5.29 0.66 -22.27
N LEU A 178 -5.13 1.81 -21.63
CA LEU A 178 -5.51 2.08 -20.25
C LEU A 178 -6.53 3.20 -20.23
N SER A 179 -7.61 3.03 -19.50
CA SER A 179 -8.63 4.06 -19.29
C SER A 179 -8.94 4.20 -17.81
N VAL A 180 -9.17 5.43 -17.37
CA VAL A 180 -9.54 5.76 -15.98
C VAL A 180 -10.98 6.26 -16.00
N PHE A 181 -11.83 5.71 -15.14
CA PHE A 181 -13.23 6.10 -15.08
C PHE A 181 -13.73 6.27 -13.64
N GLY A 182 -14.34 7.44 -13.40
CA GLY A 182 -15.05 7.74 -12.15
C GLY A 182 -14.18 7.91 -10.91
N LEU A 183 -12.90 8.21 -11.08
CA LEU A 183 -12.04 8.60 -9.95
C LEU A 183 -12.29 10.07 -9.63
N SER A 184 -12.77 10.36 -8.42
CA SER A 184 -13.01 11.72 -7.94
C SER A 184 -11.74 12.39 -7.42
N THR A 185 -10.87 11.60 -6.79
CA THR A 185 -9.59 12.05 -6.21
C THR A 185 -8.56 10.95 -6.40
N MET A 186 -7.32 11.33 -6.65
CA MET A 186 -6.18 10.42 -6.67
C MET A 186 -5.15 10.90 -5.65
N PRO A 187 -4.66 10.03 -4.76
CA PRO A 187 -3.51 10.35 -3.91
C PRO A 187 -2.26 10.67 -4.75
N PRO A 188 -1.28 11.42 -4.18
CA PRO A 188 -0.07 11.80 -4.90
C PRO A 188 0.76 10.63 -5.45
N LEU A 189 0.59 9.43 -4.87
CA LEU A 189 1.26 8.20 -5.29
C LEU A 189 0.34 7.22 -6.07
N GLN A 190 -0.65 7.74 -6.80
CA GLN A 190 -1.48 6.91 -7.69
C GLN A 190 -1.54 7.42 -9.11
#